data_416bd6793102a5ff4edf15924d30a348
#
_entry.id   416bd6793102a5ff4edf15924d30a348
#
_cell.length_a   1.000
_cell.length_b   1.000
_cell.length_c   1.000
_cell.angle_alpha   90.00
_cell.angle_beta   90.00
_cell.angle_gamma   90.00
#
_symmetry.space_group_name_H-M   'P 1'
#
loop_
_entity.id
_entity.type
_entity.pdbx_description
1 polymer ?
#
loop_
_entity_poly.entity_id
_entity_poly.type
_entity_poly.pdbx_seq_one_letter_code
_entity_poly.pdbx_strand_id
1 'polypeptide(L)'
;MMNIAQPVTAIAISRLPDPEVQLAAYGVTFDMGFLLESPIVMLLSASVALTRDRATYMHLRRITLWLVAVMTALFAVVAFTPAYTLVVQRIIGVPAGVAEQGRPALGLLLPWVGAVAWRRLHQGPMIVAGLTRLMSVGTVIRLTTLCAVLALGVWRPFLPGAMLGALALSASVVVESLVNTVWALPLIRTLPERSKTPSTLPSILRFCAPLAATDVMRTLVRPAVTSGISRALLPVASLAAWPVASNLVQLMGGAVMAFQELVVAVIHNRASYLNVRRFVLTTGVVMTGVTALIALTPLLDMFLIAVVNLPEDLRPHVVVGTRLLIPMPMLFAARNLLRGVLIQQRSTSAVQFAMTAYVVVLIAGVVVASRATVTGVVLAAVASLAAQIAEVVLLYLFFQRVWRA
;
A
#
# COMPACT_ATOMS: atom_id res chain seq x y z
N MET A 1 -0.21 1.73 -11.51
CA MET A 1 -1.69 1.83 -11.60
C MET A 1 -2.41 1.66 -10.23
N MET A 2 -1.95 0.81 -9.30
CA MET A 2 -2.56 0.69 -7.97
C MET A 2 -2.56 2.01 -7.15
N ASN A 3 -1.54 2.83 -7.33
CA ASN A 3 -1.38 4.09 -6.60
C ASN A 3 -2.31 5.23 -7.06
N ILE A 4 -3.02 5.06 -8.19
CA ILE A 4 -3.95 6.07 -8.73
C ILE A 4 -5.31 6.03 -8.02
N ALA A 5 -5.72 4.87 -7.51
CA ALA A 5 -7.03 4.70 -6.86
C ALA A 5 -7.21 5.63 -5.64
N GLN A 6 -6.19 5.80 -4.81
CA GLN A 6 -6.26 6.63 -3.60
C GLN A 6 -6.44 8.12 -3.90
N PRO A 7 -5.62 8.76 -4.78
CA PRO A 7 -5.84 10.14 -5.19
C PRO A 7 -7.23 10.38 -5.81
N VAL A 8 -7.68 9.48 -6.69
CA VAL A 8 -9.01 9.60 -7.32
C VAL A 8 -10.13 9.53 -6.28
N THR A 9 -10.02 8.64 -5.30
CA THR A 9 -11.01 8.55 -4.20
C THR A 9 -10.97 9.83 -3.35
N ALA A 10 -9.80 10.35 -3.02
CA ALA A 10 -9.67 11.60 -2.26
C ALA A 10 -10.30 12.79 -3.00
N ILE A 11 -10.08 12.90 -4.33
CA ILE A 11 -10.71 13.91 -5.19
C ILE A 11 -12.24 13.80 -5.18
N ALA A 12 -12.79 12.60 -5.16
CA ALA A 12 -14.23 12.41 -5.10
C ALA A 12 -14.80 12.79 -3.73
N ILE A 13 -14.13 12.37 -2.64
CA ILE A 13 -14.57 12.68 -1.27
C ILE A 13 -14.50 14.18 -0.99
N SER A 14 -13.47 14.90 -1.48
CA SER A 14 -13.34 16.34 -1.28
C SER A 14 -14.44 17.19 -1.93
N ARG A 15 -15.26 16.59 -2.81
CA ARG A 15 -16.43 17.22 -3.45
C ARG A 15 -17.76 16.94 -2.73
N LEU A 16 -17.72 16.18 -1.66
CA LEU A 16 -18.90 15.80 -0.87
C LEU A 16 -18.97 16.63 0.43
N PRO A 17 -20.12 16.62 1.13
CA PRO A 17 -20.25 17.32 2.41
C PRO A 17 -19.22 16.84 3.45
N ASP A 18 -18.81 17.75 4.33
CA ASP A 18 -17.86 17.52 5.43
C ASP A 18 -16.54 16.86 5.00
N PRO A 19 -15.86 17.39 3.96
CA PRO A 19 -14.73 16.71 3.32
C PRO A 19 -13.56 16.45 4.26
N GLU A 20 -13.32 17.31 5.26
CA GLU A 20 -12.26 17.13 6.25
C GLU A 20 -12.47 15.85 7.06
N VAL A 21 -13.64 15.70 7.68
CA VAL A 21 -13.96 14.53 8.51
C VAL A 21 -14.04 13.27 7.65
N GLN A 22 -14.63 13.38 6.44
CA GLN A 22 -14.80 12.24 5.53
C GLN A 22 -13.47 11.75 4.96
N LEU A 23 -12.53 12.63 4.60
CA LEU A 23 -11.18 12.27 4.16
C LEU A 23 -10.38 11.60 5.30
N ALA A 24 -10.47 12.18 6.52
CA ALA A 24 -9.85 11.60 7.70
C ALA A 24 -10.40 10.20 8.01
N ALA A 25 -11.73 10.05 8.01
CA ALA A 25 -12.41 8.78 8.23
C ALA A 25 -12.07 7.73 7.18
N TYR A 26 -12.02 8.12 5.90
CA TYR A 26 -11.59 7.24 4.81
C TYR A 26 -10.14 6.80 4.97
N GLY A 27 -9.23 7.71 5.31
CA GLY A 27 -7.81 7.39 5.52
C GLY A 27 -7.62 6.35 6.63
N VAL A 28 -8.25 6.56 7.79
CA VAL A 28 -8.23 5.61 8.91
C VAL A 28 -8.85 4.26 8.52
N THR A 29 -10.00 4.29 7.84
CA THR A 29 -10.69 3.08 7.37
C THR A 29 -9.83 2.27 6.41
N PHE A 30 -9.17 2.95 5.47
CA PHE A 30 -8.26 2.30 4.52
C PHE A 30 -7.05 1.69 5.21
N ASP A 31 -6.42 2.40 6.15
CA ASP A 31 -5.26 1.89 6.89
C ASP A 31 -5.62 0.65 7.74
N MET A 32 -6.81 0.67 8.37
CA MET A 32 -7.34 -0.49 9.10
C MET A 32 -7.65 -1.67 8.17
N GLY A 33 -8.31 -1.38 7.05
CA GLY A 33 -8.60 -2.39 6.03
C GLY A 33 -7.34 -3.04 5.49
N PHE A 34 -6.34 -2.24 5.18
CA PHE A 34 -5.06 -2.70 4.66
C PHE A 34 -4.25 -3.51 5.68
N LEU A 35 -4.31 -3.14 6.97
CA LEU A 35 -3.71 -3.93 8.05
C LEU A 35 -4.36 -5.32 8.16
N LEU A 36 -5.68 -5.36 8.16
CA LEU A 36 -6.44 -6.60 8.26
C LEU A 36 -6.28 -7.49 7.02
N GLU A 37 -6.06 -6.90 5.83
CA GLU A 37 -5.76 -7.63 4.59
C GLU A 37 -4.34 -8.19 4.55
N SER A 38 -3.42 -7.65 5.33
CA SER A 38 -1.98 -7.89 5.15
C SER A 38 -1.55 -9.36 5.09
N PRO A 39 -2.13 -10.32 5.85
CA PRO A 39 -1.78 -11.73 5.71
C PRO A 39 -2.15 -12.32 4.35
N ILE A 40 -3.11 -11.71 3.65
CA ILE A 40 -3.59 -12.15 2.33
C ILE A 40 -2.60 -11.77 1.21
N VAL A 41 -1.76 -10.77 1.44
CA VAL A 41 -0.82 -10.26 0.43
C VAL A 41 0.11 -11.35 -0.08
N MET A 42 0.56 -12.25 0.78
CA MET A 42 1.44 -13.37 0.45
C MET A 42 0.83 -14.36 -0.56
N LEU A 43 -0.51 -14.43 -0.70
CA LEU A 43 -1.17 -15.41 -1.57
C LEU A 43 -0.75 -15.30 -3.04
N LEU A 44 -0.40 -14.12 -3.52
CA LEU A 44 0.09 -13.96 -4.90
C LEU A 44 1.41 -14.71 -5.08
N SER A 45 2.38 -14.48 -4.20
CA SER A 45 3.69 -15.16 -4.25
C SER A 45 3.54 -16.67 -4.07
N ALA A 46 2.67 -17.10 -3.14
CA ALA A 46 2.37 -18.50 -2.93
C ALA A 46 1.71 -19.13 -4.16
N SER A 47 0.76 -18.44 -4.79
CA SER A 47 0.09 -18.93 -5.98
C SER A 47 1.05 -19.06 -7.17
N VAL A 48 1.92 -18.07 -7.41
CA VAL A 48 2.94 -18.13 -8.47
C VAL A 48 3.94 -19.26 -8.24
N ALA A 49 4.43 -19.40 -7.00
CA ALA A 49 5.48 -20.38 -6.69
C ALA A 49 4.98 -21.83 -6.68
N LEU A 50 3.76 -22.04 -6.18
CA LEU A 50 3.26 -23.38 -5.83
C LEU A 50 2.24 -23.95 -6.82
N THR A 51 1.56 -23.14 -7.64
CA THR A 51 0.54 -23.65 -8.57
C THR A 51 1.18 -24.31 -9.80
N ARG A 52 1.62 -25.55 -9.64
CA ARG A 52 2.23 -26.37 -10.71
C ARG A 52 1.33 -27.52 -11.15
N ASP A 53 0.40 -27.92 -10.33
CA ASP A 53 -0.54 -29.02 -10.56
C ASP A 53 -1.88 -28.72 -9.89
N ARG A 54 -2.90 -29.49 -10.30
CA ARG A 54 -4.27 -29.32 -9.83
C ARG A 54 -4.42 -29.66 -8.33
N ALA A 55 -3.67 -30.65 -7.84
CA ALA A 55 -3.73 -31.05 -6.43
C ALA A 55 -3.19 -29.94 -5.52
N THR A 56 -2.03 -29.36 -5.85
CA THR A 56 -1.44 -28.24 -5.10
C THR A 56 -2.33 -26.98 -5.18
N TYR A 57 -2.92 -26.68 -6.36
CA TYR A 57 -3.90 -25.60 -6.47
C TYR A 57 -5.10 -25.80 -5.55
N MET A 58 -5.64 -27.02 -5.44
CA MET A 58 -6.78 -27.31 -4.55
C MET A 58 -6.40 -27.17 -3.07
N HIS A 59 -5.19 -27.55 -2.67
CA HIS A 59 -4.69 -27.27 -1.31
C HIS A 59 -4.57 -25.77 -1.05
N LEU A 60 -3.97 -25.02 -1.98
CA LEU A 60 -3.84 -23.56 -1.86
C LEU A 60 -5.20 -22.88 -1.82
N ARG A 61 -6.16 -23.33 -2.64
CA ARG A 61 -7.55 -22.84 -2.61
C ARG A 61 -8.20 -23.07 -1.25
N ARG A 62 -8.02 -24.25 -0.63
CA ARG A 62 -8.52 -24.50 0.74
C ARG A 62 -7.92 -23.55 1.77
N ILE A 63 -6.60 -23.35 1.73
CA ILE A 63 -5.91 -22.38 2.60
C ILE A 63 -6.46 -20.97 2.38
N THR A 64 -6.65 -20.58 1.12
CA THR A 64 -7.22 -19.26 0.77
C THR A 64 -8.62 -19.09 1.35
N LEU A 65 -9.50 -20.09 1.20
CA LEU A 65 -10.86 -20.04 1.76
C LEU A 65 -10.85 -19.96 3.29
N TRP A 66 -10.00 -20.74 3.96
CA TRP A 66 -9.81 -20.65 5.41
C TRP A 66 -9.30 -19.27 5.84
N LEU A 67 -8.30 -18.74 5.14
CA LEU A 67 -7.74 -17.44 5.42
C LEU A 67 -8.78 -16.33 5.20
N VAL A 68 -9.57 -16.40 4.12
CA VAL A 68 -10.70 -15.50 3.87
C VAL A 68 -11.72 -15.56 5.00
N ALA A 69 -12.14 -16.75 5.42
CA ALA A 69 -13.11 -16.90 6.50
C ALA A 69 -12.60 -16.28 7.81
N VAL A 70 -11.35 -16.59 8.21
CA VAL A 70 -10.73 -16.04 9.43
C VAL A 70 -10.57 -14.53 9.34
N MET A 71 -10.03 -14.01 8.23
CA MET A 71 -9.81 -12.56 8.08
C MET A 71 -11.13 -11.79 7.96
N THR A 72 -12.13 -12.32 7.25
CA THR A 72 -13.47 -11.70 7.19
C THR A 72 -14.15 -11.72 8.56
N ALA A 73 -14.04 -12.81 9.32
CA ALA A 73 -14.56 -12.86 10.69
C ALA A 73 -13.86 -11.85 11.60
N LEU A 74 -12.52 -11.76 11.55
CA LEU A 74 -11.75 -10.76 12.30
C LEU A 74 -12.15 -9.33 11.91
N PHE A 75 -12.31 -9.09 10.61
CA PHE A 75 -12.74 -7.80 10.07
C PHE A 75 -14.16 -7.45 10.58
N ALA A 76 -15.08 -8.41 10.54
CA ALA A 76 -16.45 -8.23 11.04
C ALA A 76 -16.45 -7.96 12.56
N VAL A 77 -15.65 -8.67 13.33
CA VAL A 77 -15.49 -8.42 14.78
C VAL A 77 -15.00 -6.99 15.00
N VAL A 78 -13.97 -6.54 14.28
CA VAL A 78 -13.48 -5.17 14.42
C VAL A 78 -14.55 -4.16 14.00
N ALA A 79 -15.22 -4.34 12.87
CA ALA A 79 -16.18 -3.36 12.34
C ALA A 79 -17.46 -3.25 13.19
N PHE A 80 -18.02 -4.38 13.65
CA PHE A 80 -19.37 -4.42 14.22
C PHE A 80 -19.43 -4.54 15.74
N THR A 81 -18.31 -4.81 16.42
CA THR A 81 -18.26 -4.93 17.88
C THR A 81 -17.59 -3.71 18.55
N PRO A 82 -17.59 -3.59 19.87
CA PRO A 82 -16.81 -2.58 20.61
C PRO A 82 -15.31 -2.64 20.35
N ALA A 83 -14.78 -3.70 19.73
CA ALA A 83 -13.39 -3.80 19.34
C ALA A 83 -12.93 -2.64 18.44
N TYR A 84 -13.83 -2.10 17.59
CA TYR A 84 -13.55 -0.92 16.79
C TYR A 84 -13.15 0.28 17.67
N THR A 85 -13.98 0.58 18.69
CA THR A 85 -13.71 1.68 19.63
C THR A 85 -12.40 1.47 20.39
N LEU A 86 -12.15 0.23 20.83
CA LEU A 86 -10.90 -0.09 21.51
C LEU A 86 -9.68 0.13 20.59
N VAL A 87 -9.70 -0.40 19.37
CA VAL A 87 -8.57 -0.31 18.46
C VAL A 87 -8.42 1.11 17.90
N VAL A 88 -9.48 1.70 17.34
CA VAL A 88 -9.40 2.95 16.59
C VAL A 88 -9.34 4.16 17.52
N GLN A 89 -10.19 4.20 18.55
CA GLN A 89 -10.24 5.37 19.43
C GLN A 89 -9.22 5.29 20.58
N ARG A 90 -9.09 4.14 21.28
CA ARG A 90 -8.21 4.05 22.44
C ARG A 90 -6.75 3.75 22.07
N ILE A 91 -6.50 2.78 21.19
CA ILE A 91 -5.11 2.38 20.84
C ILE A 91 -4.53 3.38 19.85
N ILE A 92 -5.22 3.63 18.72
CA ILE A 92 -4.73 4.56 17.68
C ILE A 92 -4.93 6.01 18.11
N GLY A 93 -6.00 6.33 18.85
CA GLY A 93 -6.28 7.66 19.37
C GLY A 93 -7.05 8.55 18.38
N VAL A 94 -7.79 7.96 17.43
CA VAL A 94 -8.57 8.71 16.44
C VAL A 94 -9.71 9.47 17.14
N PRO A 95 -9.95 10.77 16.79
CA PRO A 95 -11.06 11.55 17.33
C PRO A 95 -12.42 10.88 17.09
N ALA A 96 -13.34 11.01 18.06
CA ALA A 96 -14.63 10.31 18.05
C ALA A 96 -15.43 10.58 16.77
N GLY A 97 -15.55 11.84 16.33
CA GLY A 97 -16.29 12.19 15.12
C GLY A 97 -15.75 11.56 13.83
N VAL A 98 -14.42 11.40 13.73
CA VAL A 98 -13.78 10.68 12.61
C VAL A 98 -14.04 9.17 12.69
N ALA A 99 -13.93 8.61 13.92
CA ALA A 99 -14.13 7.19 14.15
C ALA A 99 -15.59 6.76 13.87
N GLU A 100 -16.56 7.59 14.25
CA GLU A 100 -17.99 7.33 13.99
C GLU A 100 -18.29 7.23 12.50
N GLN A 101 -17.70 8.09 11.67
CA GLN A 101 -17.83 8.06 10.21
C GLN A 101 -17.03 6.89 9.59
N GLY A 102 -15.89 6.53 10.16
CA GLY A 102 -15.05 5.44 9.67
C GLY A 102 -15.61 4.05 9.94
N ARG A 103 -16.38 3.86 11.02
CA ARG A 103 -16.92 2.55 11.40
C ARG A 103 -17.83 1.91 10.35
N PRO A 104 -18.88 2.59 9.83
CA PRO A 104 -19.72 2.02 8.77
C PRO A 104 -18.94 1.85 7.45
N ALA A 105 -17.99 2.74 7.15
CA ALA A 105 -17.12 2.61 6.00
C ALA A 105 -16.24 1.35 6.08
N LEU A 106 -15.73 0.99 7.28
CA LEU A 106 -15.01 -0.26 7.49
C LEU A 106 -15.91 -1.47 7.20
N GLY A 107 -17.18 -1.45 7.59
CA GLY A 107 -18.14 -2.51 7.27
C GLY A 107 -18.30 -2.74 5.77
N LEU A 108 -18.27 -1.69 4.95
CA LEU A 108 -18.35 -1.78 3.49
C LEU A 108 -17.09 -2.37 2.84
N LEU A 109 -15.97 -2.45 3.55
CA LEU A 109 -14.75 -3.13 3.09
C LEU A 109 -14.75 -4.65 3.34
N LEU A 110 -15.75 -5.22 4.00
CA LEU A 110 -15.83 -6.67 4.25
C LEU A 110 -15.68 -7.52 2.98
N PRO A 111 -16.39 -7.26 1.87
CA PRO A 111 -16.24 -8.03 0.63
C PRO A 111 -14.86 -7.90 0.00
N TRP A 112 -14.16 -6.76 0.25
CA TRP A 112 -12.84 -6.47 -0.28
C TRP A 112 -11.80 -7.52 0.13
N VAL A 113 -11.80 -7.97 1.38
CA VAL A 113 -10.87 -8.97 1.93
C VAL A 113 -10.93 -10.27 1.13
N GLY A 114 -12.14 -10.81 0.94
CA GLY A 114 -12.36 -12.04 0.17
C GLY A 114 -12.01 -11.87 -1.30
N ALA A 115 -12.39 -10.75 -1.89
CA ALA A 115 -12.12 -10.45 -3.29
C ALA A 115 -10.62 -10.32 -3.58
N VAL A 116 -9.84 -9.68 -2.70
CA VAL A 116 -8.37 -9.60 -2.85
C VAL A 116 -7.73 -10.98 -2.76
N ALA A 117 -8.10 -11.79 -1.77
CA ALA A 117 -7.56 -13.14 -1.62
C ALA A 117 -7.84 -14.01 -2.85
N TRP A 118 -9.09 -13.98 -3.30
CA TRP A 118 -9.55 -14.73 -4.46
C TRP A 118 -8.87 -14.31 -5.75
N ARG A 119 -8.74 -12.99 -5.96
CA ARG A 119 -7.98 -12.41 -7.06
C ARG A 119 -6.53 -12.90 -7.08
N ARG A 120 -5.82 -12.81 -5.95
CA ARG A 120 -4.41 -13.19 -5.83
C ARG A 120 -4.18 -14.66 -6.13
N LEU A 121 -5.09 -15.54 -5.68
CA LEU A 121 -5.07 -16.96 -5.99
C LEU A 121 -5.12 -17.22 -7.50
N HIS A 122 -5.99 -16.51 -8.24
CA HIS A 122 -6.18 -16.70 -9.67
C HIS A 122 -5.12 -16.00 -10.53
N GLN A 123 -4.51 -14.93 -10.05
CA GLN A 123 -3.43 -14.24 -10.74
C GLN A 123 -2.15 -15.08 -10.86
N GLY A 124 -1.88 -15.99 -9.90
CA GLY A 124 -0.71 -16.87 -9.96
C GLY A 124 -0.63 -17.71 -11.23
N PRO A 125 -1.61 -18.55 -11.55
CA PRO A 125 -1.66 -19.30 -12.81
C PRO A 125 -1.54 -18.44 -14.07
N MET A 126 -2.15 -17.22 -14.06
CA MET A 126 -2.06 -16.28 -15.17
C MET A 126 -0.62 -15.76 -15.38
N ILE A 127 0.10 -15.47 -14.30
CA ILE A 127 1.51 -15.04 -14.34
C ILE A 127 2.38 -16.17 -14.89
N VAL A 128 2.21 -17.38 -14.38
CA VAL A 128 2.97 -18.56 -14.82
C VAL A 128 2.73 -18.85 -16.30
N ALA A 129 1.51 -18.64 -16.79
CA ALA A 129 1.14 -18.79 -18.21
C ALA A 129 1.59 -17.59 -19.10
N GLY A 130 2.25 -16.58 -18.54
CA GLY A 130 2.69 -15.39 -19.30
C GLY A 130 1.57 -14.41 -19.67
N LEU A 131 0.36 -14.56 -19.13
CA LEU A 131 -0.81 -13.74 -19.45
C LEU A 131 -0.87 -12.42 -18.67
N THR A 132 0.28 -11.78 -18.49
CA THR A 132 0.41 -10.53 -17.72
C THR A 132 -0.39 -9.36 -18.33
N ARG A 133 -0.65 -9.38 -19.65
CA ARG A 133 -1.52 -8.39 -20.31
C ARG A 133 -2.95 -8.42 -19.76
N LEU A 134 -3.51 -9.59 -19.48
CA LEU A 134 -4.85 -9.71 -18.89
C LEU A 134 -4.91 -9.12 -17.50
N MET A 135 -3.84 -9.23 -16.71
CA MET A 135 -3.76 -8.58 -15.40
C MET A 135 -3.81 -7.05 -15.51
N SER A 136 -3.13 -6.49 -16.53
CA SER A 136 -3.20 -5.05 -16.80
C SER A 136 -4.60 -4.62 -17.19
N VAL A 137 -5.29 -5.40 -18.05
CA VAL A 137 -6.70 -5.16 -18.40
C VAL A 137 -7.60 -5.26 -17.16
N GLY A 138 -7.40 -6.27 -16.30
CA GLY A 138 -8.12 -6.40 -15.02
C GLY A 138 -7.95 -5.16 -14.13
N THR A 139 -6.73 -4.61 -14.07
CA THR A 139 -6.47 -3.35 -13.33
C THR A 139 -7.19 -2.15 -13.95
N VAL A 140 -7.27 -2.07 -15.28
CA VAL A 140 -8.07 -1.01 -15.97
C VAL A 140 -9.55 -1.15 -15.63
N ILE A 141 -10.12 -2.36 -15.72
CA ILE A 141 -11.51 -2.65 -15.34
C ILE A 141 -11.78 -2.22 -13.89
N ARG A 142 -10.86 -2.54 -12.96
CA ARG A 142 -10.94 -2.10 -11.57
C ARG A 142 -11.00 -0.57 -11.45
N LEU A 143 -10.09 0.14 -12.12
CA LEU A 143 -10.05 1.61 -12.06
C LEU A 143 -11.30 2.22 -12.68
N THR A 144 -11.79 1.70 -13.80
CA THR A 144 -13.03 2.14 -14.43
C THR A 144 -14.22 1.94 -13.50
N THR A 145 -14.33 0.77 -12.85
CA THR A 145 -15.38 0.48 -11.86
C THR A 145 -15.30 1.44 -10.67
N LEU A 146 -14.08 1.67 -10.14
CA LEU A 146 -13.87 2.63 -9.05
C LEU A 146 -14.36 4.03 -9.44
N CYS A 147 -13.92 4.53 -10.60
CA CYS A 147 -14.31 5.83 -11.11
C CYS A 147 -15.82 5.93 -11.35
N ALA A 148 -16.44 4.89 -11.88
CA ALA A 148 -17.90 4.86 -12.13
C ALA A 148 -18.70 4.95 -10.83
N VAL A 149 -18.33 4.18 -9.80
CA VAL A 149 -19.01 4.23 -8.48
C VAL A 149 -18.81 5.59 -7.81
N LEU A 150 -17.59 6.14 -7.86
CA LEU A 150 -17.31 7.47 -7.29
C LEU A 150 -18.07 8.57 -8.04
N ALA A 151 -18.07 8.55 -9.37
CA ALA A 151 -18.79 9.52 -10.19
C ALA A 151 -20.29 9.49 -9.92
N LEU A 152 -20.88 8.29 -9.81
CA LEU A 152 -22.29 8.13 -9.45
C LEU A 152 -22.59 8.72 -8.07
N GLY A 153 -21.73 8.45 -7.07
CA GLY A 153 -21.91 8.96 -5.72
C GLY A 153 -21.71 10.46 -5.58
N VAL A 154 -20.85 11.07 -6.41
CA VAL A 154 -20.71 12.54 -6.47
C VAL A 154 -21.90 13.17 -7.19
N TRP A 155 -22.40 12.54 -8.28
CA TRP A 155 -23.54 13.06 -9.03
C TRP A 155 -24.87 12.95 -8.24
N ARG A 156 -25.07 11.85 -7.53
CA ARG A 156 -26.20 11.66 -6.61
C ARG A 156 -25.66 11.23 -5.25
N PRO A 157 -25.44 12.17 -4.31
CA PRO A 157 -24.94 11.84 -2.98
C PRO A 157 -25.92 10.94 -2.21
N PHE A 158 -25.64 9.63 -2.17
CA PHE A 158 -26.45 8.64 -1.46
C PHE A 158 -25.74 8.07 -0.23
N LEU A 159 -24.43 8.34 -0.09
CA LEU A 159 -23.59 7.91 1.04
C LEU A 159 -22.64 9.03 1.46
N PRO A 160 -22.25 9.08 2.75
CA PRO A 160 -21.12 9.89 3.22
C PRO A 160 -19.82 9.55 2.48
N GLY A 161 -18.92 10.52 2.34
CA GLY A 161 -17.72 10.39 1.53
C GLY A 161 -16.82 9.19 1.88
N ALA A 162 -16.60 8.92 3.17
CA ALA A 162 -15.82 7.77 3.63
C ALA A 162 -16.46 6.43 3.23
N MET A 163 -17.78 6.32 3.35
CA MET A 163 -18.53 5.14 2.95
C MET A 163 -18.53 4.94 1.43
N LEU A 164 -18.68 6.03 0.67
CA LEU A 164 -18.61 5.98 -0.80
C LEU A 164 -17.23 5.50 -1.27
N GLY A 165 -16.15 6.02 -0.67
CA GLY A 165 -14.78 5.59 -0.97
C GLY A 165 -14.56 4.11 -0.67
N ALA A 166 -15.03 3.63 0.47
CA ALA A 166 -14.96 2.22 0.86
C ALA A 166 -15.78 1.32 -0.08
N LEU A 167 -17.00 1.72 -0.45
CA LEU A 167 -17.85 1.01 -1.39
C LEU A 167 -17.19 0.92 -2.78
N ALA A 168 -16.68 2.04 -3.29
CA ALA A 168 -16.02 2.09 -4.60
C ALA A 168 -14.79 1.19 -4.65
N LEU A 169 -13.98 1.21 -3.59
CA LEU A 169 -12.81 0.33 -3.45
C LEU A 169 -13.23 -1.14 -3.42
N SER A 170 -14.19 -1.50 -2.59
CA SER A 170 -14.70 -2.86 -2.45
C SER A 170 -15.30 -3.38 -3.75
N ALA A 171 -16.22 -2.64 -4.36
CA ALA A 171 -16.89 -3.01 -5.61
C ALA A 171 -15.87 -3.20 -6.75
N SER A 172 -14.89 -2.28 -6.86
CA SER A 172 -13.88 -2.36 -7.93
C SER A 172 -13.02 -3.62 -7.84
N VAL A 173 -12.64 -4.02 -6.64
CA VAL A 173 -11.83 -5.24 -6.44
C VAL A 173 -12.67 -6.50 -6.61
N VAL A 174 -13.94 -6.49 -6.21
CA VAL A 174 -14.87 -7.61 -6.46
C VAL A 174 -15.01 -7.86 -7.96
N VAL A 175 -15.25 -6.81 -8.75
CA VAL A 175 -15.35 -6.92 -10.22
C VAL A 175 -14.06 -7.45 -10.83
N GLU A 176 -12.89 -6.90 -10.45
CA GLU A 176 -11.59 -7.40 -10.92
C GLU A 176 -11.39 -8.87 -10.54
N SER A 177 -11.80 -9.27 -9.34
CA SER A 177 -11.68 -10.64 -8.86
C SER A 177 -12.52 -11.62 -9.69
N LEU A 178 -13.75 -11.25 -10.03
CA LEU A 178 -14.64 -12.04 -10.89
C LEU A 178 -14.04 -12.21 -12.29
N VAL A 179 -13.56 -11.11 -12.89
CA VAL A 179 -12.93 -11.13 -14.21
C VAL A 179 -11.68 -12.02 -14.23
N ASN A 180 -10.78 -11.86 -13.22
CA ASN A 180 -9.60 -12.72 -13.10
C ASN A 180 -9.95 -14.21 -12.93
N THR A 181 -11.06 -14.50 -12.24
CA THR A 181 -11.54 -15.88 -12.08
C THR A 181 -11.94 -16.46 -13.42
N VAL A 182 -12.71 -15.72 -14.24
CA VAL A 182 -13.13 -16.18 -15.57
C VAL A 182 -11.92 -16.47 -16.46
N TRP A 183 -10.90 -15.61 -16.44
CA TRP A 183 -9.70 -15.79 -17.25
C TRP A 183 -8.77 -16.91 -16.76
N ALA A 184 -8.72 -17.14 -15.44
CA ALA A 184 -7.90 -18.21 -14.87
C ALA A 184 -8.51 -19.61 -14.98
N LEU A 185 -9.84 -19.74 -15.06
CA LEU A 185 -10.54 -21.02 -15.09
C LEU A 185 -10.05 -21.99 -16.19
N PRO A 186 -9.88 -21.55 -17.46
CA PRO A 186 -9.33 -22.42 -18.51
C PRO A 186 -7.94 -22.95 -18.15
N LEU A 187 -7.05 -22.07 -17.64
CA LEU A 187 -5.70 -22.43 -17.25
C LEU A 187 -5.67 -23.45 -16.11
N ILE A 188 -6.55 -23.28 -15.12
CA ILE A 188 -6.64 -24.20 -13.99
C ILE A 188 -7.12 -25.59 -14.44
N ARG A 189 -8.01 -25.64 -15.45
CA ARG A 189 -8.52 -26.91 -16.01
C ARG A 189 -7.46 -27.68 -16.78
N THR A 190 -6.47 -26.98 -17.37
CA THR A 190 -5.38 -27.60 -18.14
C THR A 190 -4.18 -27.97 -17.28
N LEU A 191 -4.19 -27.66 -15.97
CA LEU A 191 -3.13 -28.08 -15.05
C LEU A 191 -3.06 -29.62 -14.97
N PRO A 192 -1.84 -30.20 -14.95
CA PRO A 192 -1.66 -31.63 -14.74
C PRO A 192 -2.22 -32.05 -13.39
N GLU A 193 -2.77 -33.27 -13.30
CA GLU A 193 -3.43 -33.74 -12.06
C GLU A 193 -2.48 -33.80 -10.88
N ARG A 194 -1.25 -34.27 -11.09
CA ARG A 194 -0.20 -34.35 -10.06
C ARG A 194 1.18 -34.04 -10.64
N SER A 195 1.95 -33.27 -9.91
CA SER A 195 3.39 -33.09 -10.16
C SER A 195 4.20 -34.25 -9.59
N LYS A 196 5.43 -34.45 -10.12
CA LYS A 196 6.38 -35.44 -9.58
C LYS A 196 6.72 -35.22 -8.11
N THR A 197 6.55 -34.03 -7.60
CA THR A 197 6.76 -33.64 -6.18
C THR A 197 5.53 -32.86 -5.68
N PRO A 198 4.48 -33.55 -5.21
CA PRO A 198 3.28 -32.88 -4.73
C PRO A 198 3.57 -32.11 -3.43
N SER A 199 3.17 -30.84 -3.39
CA SER A 199 3.28 -30.02 -2.18
C SER A 199 2.22 -30.45 -1.16
N THR A 200 2.65 -30.87 0.02
CA THR A 200 1.75 -31.21 1.12
C THR A 200 1.22 -29.95 1.82
N LEU A 201 0.04 -30.03 2.44
CA LEU A 201 -0.55 -28.92 3.19
C LEU A 201 0.43 -28.30 4.22
N PRO A 202 1.17 -29.09 5.05
CA PRO A 202 2.16 -28.53 5.96
C PRO A 202 3.31 -27.79 5.27
N SER A 203 3.77 -28.27 4.10
CA SER A 203 4.84 -27.60 3.35
C SER A 203 4.39 -26.27 2.80
N ILE A 204 3.14 -26.17 2.33
CA ILE A 204 2.54 -24.91 1.87
C ILE A 204 2.40 -23.93 3.03
N LEU A 205 1.90 -24.37 4.18
CA LEU A 205 1.78 -23.52 5.38
C LEU A 205 3.14 -23.01 5.87
N ARG A 206 4.17 -23.89 5.90
CA ARG A 206 5.54 -23.49 6.25
C ARG A 206 6.13 -22.45 5.29
N PHE A 207 5.76 -22.50 4.02
CA PHE A 207 6.14 -21.50 3.03
C PHE A 207 5.37 -20.17 3.22
N CYS A 208 4.07 -20.24 3.49
CA CYS A 208 3.19 -19.08 3.58
C CYS A 208 3.36 -18.29 4.88
N ALA A 209 3.58 -18.95 6.02
CA ALA A 209 3.59 -18.30 7.34
C ALA A 209 4.65 -17.17 7.47
N PRO A 210 5.93 -17.36 7.09
CA PRO A 210 6.91 -16.28 7.17
C PRO A 210 6.62 -15.13 6.22
N LEU A 211 6.05 -15.40 5.04
CA LEU A 211 5.63 -14.37 4.09
C LEU A 211 4.49 -13.52 4.67
N ALA A 212 3.47 -14.16 5.23
CA ALA A 212 2.35 -13.48 5.89
C ALA A 212 2.84 -12.61 7.05
N ALA A 213 3.73 -13.14 7.91
CA ALA A 213 4.30 -12.38 9.01
C ALA A 213 5.07 -11.13 8.52
N THR A 214 5.84 -11.25 7.45
CA THR A 214 6.57 -10.13 6.85
C THR A 214 5.59 -9.06 6.32
N ASP A 215 4.52 -9.45 5.64
CA ASP A 215 3.52 -8.52 5.11
C ASP A 215 2.75 -7.82 6.23
N VAL A 216 2.42 -8.51 7.32
CA VAL A 216 1.83 -7.89 8.53
C VAL A 216 2.77 -6.85 9.12
N MET A 217 4.05 -7.16 9.31
CA MET A 217 5.04 -6.21 9.84
C MET A 217 5.16 -4.95 8.98
N ARG A 218 5.18 -5.11 7.65
CA ARG A 218 5.22 -3.97 6.72
C ARG A 218 4.00 -3.08 6.85
N THR A 219 2.84 -3.67 7.09
CA THR A 219 1.57 -2.95 7.11
C THR A 219 1.33 -2.22 8.43
N LEU A 220 1.93 -2.68 9.54
CA LEU A 220 1.87 -2.00 10.84
C LEU A 220 2.43 -0.57 10.83
N VAL A 221 3.26 -0.23 9.84
CA VAL A 221 3.79 1.13 9.64
C VAL A 221 2.66 2.15 9.48
N ARG A 222 1.60 1.84 8.73
CA ARG A 222 0.49 2.77 8.46
C ARG A 222 -0.29 3.14 9.74
N PRO A 223 -0.83 2.19 10.51
CA PRO A 223 -1.49 2.50 11.78
C PRO A 223 -0.58 3.21 12.79
N ALA A 224 0.73 2.93 12.78
CA ALA A 224 1.68 3.63 13.66
C ALA A 224 1.76 5.12 13.31
N VAL A 225 1.86 5.46 12.02
CA VAL A 225 1.82 6.86 11.56
C VAL A 225 0.48 7.51 11.90
N THR A 226 -0.64 6.83 11.60
CA THR A 226 -1.99 7.31 11.92
C THR A 226 -2.16 7.58 13.42
N SER A 227 -1.65 6.68 14.28
CA SER A 227 -1.65 6.87 15.74
C SER A 227 -0.83 8.09 16.18
N GLY A 228 0.31 8.35 15.55
CA GLY A 228 1.11 9.55 15.80
C GLY A 228 0.39 10.82 15.42
N ILE A 229 -0.22 10.85 14.24
CA ILE A 229 -0.99 11.99 13.73
C ILE A 229 -2.19 12.28 14.66
N SER A 230 -2.89 11.22 15.11
CA SER A 230 -4.07 11.34 15.99
C SER A 230 -3.78 11.95 17.35
N ARG A 231 -2.51 11.91 17.80
CA ARG A 231 -2.06 12.47 19.08
C ARG A 231 -1.31 13.80 18.97
N ALA A 232 -1.13 14.28 17.74
CA ALA A 232 -0.46 15.54 17.45
C ALA A 232 -1.43 16.72 17.43
N LEU A 233 -0.92 17.94 17.21
CA LEU A 233 -1.77 19.11 17.01
C LEU A 233 -2.61 18.98 15.72
N LEU A 234 -3.84 19.51 15.77
CA LEU A 234 -4.80 19.48 14.64
C LEU A 234 -5.00 18.07 14.06
N PRO A 235 -5.44 17.08 14.88
CA PRO A 235 -5.46 15.67 14.44
C PRO A 235 -6.39 15.44 13.26
N VAL A 236 -7.59 16.06 13.22
CA VAL A 236 -8.57 15.84 12.14
C VAL A 236 -8.04 16.37 10.82
N ALA A 237 -7.57 17.62 10.78
CA ALA A 237 -6.98 18.23 9.60
C ALA A 237 -5.74 17.45 9.13
N SER A 238 -4.90 16.97 10.07
CA SER A 238 -3.70 16.20 9.75
C SER A 238 -4.02 14.81 9.21
N LEU A 239 -5.03 14.12 9.75
CA LEU A 239 -5.52 12.83 9.24
C LEU A 239 -6.12 12.95 7.84
N ALA A 240 -6.78 14.09 7.53
CA ALA A 240 -7.30 14.37 6.19
C ALA A 240 -6.20 14.75 5.20
N ALA A 241 -5.25 15.57 5.60
CA ALA A 241 -4.19 16.09 4.72
C ALA A 241 -3.09 15.08 4.43
N TRP A 242 -2.72 14.23 5.39
CA TRP A 242 -1.62 13.27 5.25
C TRP A 242 -1.77 12.29 4.09
N PRO A 243 -2.92 11.62 3.88
CA PRO A 243 -3.11 10.74 2.73
C PRO A 243 -2.97 11.48 1.40
N VAL A 244 -3.46 12.72 1.31
CA VAL A 244 -3.35 13.53 0.09
C VAL A 244 -1.89 13.84 -0.23
N ALA A 245 -1.13 14.35 0.74
CA ALA A 245 0.29 14.69 0.57
C ALA A 245 1.14 13.45 0.27
N SER A 246 0.99 12.38 1.03
CA SER A 246 1.79 11.15 0.88
C SER A 246 1.48 10.42 -0.42
N ASN A 247 0.20 10.34 -0.83
CA ASN A 247 -0.19 9.70 -2.09
C ASN A 247 0.29 10.49 -3.31
N LEU A 248 0.29 11.82 -3.24
CA LEU A 248 0.82 12.66 -4.31
C LEU A 248 2.32 12.39 -4.53
N VAL A 249 3.10 12.34 -3.47
CA VAL A 249 4.54 12.04 -3.54
C VAL A 249 4.80 10.60 -3.98
N GLN A 250 3.98 9.62 -3.54
CA GLN A 250 4.07 8.25 -4.01
C GLN A 250 3.71 8.12 -5.50
N LEU A 251 2.76 8.91 -6.00
CA LEU A 251 2.41 8.94 -7.42
C LEU A 251 3.60 9.45 -8.26
N MET A 252 4.26 10.52 -7.82
CA MET A 252 5.47 11.05 -8.47
C MET A 252 6.63 10.04 -8.39
N GLY A 253 6.79 9.32 -7.28
CA GLY A 253 7.79 8.25 -7.11
C GLY A 253 7.42 6.91 -7.78
N GLY A 254 6.25 6.79 -8.39
CA GLY A 254 5.73 5.51 -8.91
C GLY A 254 6.62 4.86 -9.97
N ALA A 255 7.27 5.66 -10.83
CA ALA A 255 8.23 5.17 -11.83
C ALA A 255 9.44 4.45 -11.20
N VAL A 256 9.80 4.83 -9.98
CA VAL A 256 10.98 4.31 -9.27
C VAL A 256 10.69 3.01 -8.54
N MET A 257 9.41 2.70 -8.30
CA MET A 257 9.00 1.52 -7.52
C MET A 257 9.37 0.19 -8.19
N ALA A 258 9.41 0.14 -9.52
CA ALA A 258 9.75 -1.07 -10.30
C ALA A 258 11.27 -1.29 -10.44
N PHE A 259 12.10 -0.39 -9.92
CA PHE A 259 13.56 -0.50 -10.14
C PHE A 259 14.21 -1.65 -9.36
N GLN A 260 13.61 -2.10 -8.27
CA GLN A 260 14.13 -3.26 -7.54
C GLN A 260 14.17 -4.51 -8.43
N GLU A 261 13.08 -4.80 -9.15
CA GLU A 261 12.98 -5.95 -10.08
C GLU A 261 13.93 -5.77 -11.27
N LEU A 262 14.03 -4.55 -11.82
CA LEU A 262 14.97 -4.23 -12.87
C LEU A 262 16.42 -4.50 -12.45
N VAL A 263 16.80 -4.04 -11.26
CA VAL A 263 18.15 -4.22 -10.68
C VAL A 263 18.47 -5.70 -10.53
N VAL A 264 17.55 -6.49 -9.97
CA VAL A 264 17.72 -7.93 -9.80
C VAL A 264 17.87 -8.65 -11.15
N ALA A 265 17.13 -8.23 -12.17
CA ALA A 265 17.12 -8.88 -13.48
C ALA A 265 18.35 -8.53 -14.35
N VAL A 266 18.91 -7.32 -14.23
CA VAL A 266 19.90 -6.79 -15.20
C VAL A 266 21.32 -6.79 -14.67
N ILE A 267 21.54 -6.73 -13.36
CA ILE A 267 22.89 -6.65 -12.80
C ILE A 267 23.52 -8.05 -12.74
N HIS A 268 24.47 -8.31 -13.64
CA HIS A 268 25.26 -9.56 -13.64
C HIS A 268 26.76 -9.30 -13.46
N ASN A 269 27.23 -8.07 -13.71
CA ASN A 269 28.62 -7.70 -13.60
C ASN A 269 28.78 -6.22 -13.20
N ARG A 270 30.04 -5.78 -12.95
CA ARG A 270 30.35 -4.41 -12.53
C ARG A 270 29.94 -3.35 -13.56
N ALA A 271 30.05 -3.64 -14.86
CA ALA A 271 29.69 -2.70 -15.91
C ALA A 271 28.18 -2.49 -15.97
N SER A 272 27.37 -3.57 -15.89
CA SER A 272 25.90 -3.48 -15.83
C SER A 272 25.44 -2.73 -14.56
N TYR A 273 26.12 -2.95 -13.43
CA TYR A 273 25.83 -2.19 -12.21
C TYR A 273 26.01 -0.68 -12.40
N LEU A 274 27.14 -0.24 -13.00
CA LEU A 274 27.40 1.18 -13.20
C LEU A 274 26.34 1.85 -14.08
N ASN A 275 25.94 1.17 -15.16
CA ASN A 275 24.92 1.67 -16.07
C ASN A 275 23.52 1.74 -15.40
N VAL A 276 23.14 0.68 -14.70
CA VAL A 276 21.85 0.63 -13.97
C VAL A 276 21.85 1.65 -12.83
N ARG A 277 22.94 1.76 -12.07
CA ARG A 277 23.09 2.77 -11.01
C ARG A 277 22.89 4.18 -11.57
N ARG A 278 23.58 4.51 -12.68
CA ARG A 278 23.45 5.83 -13.33
C ARG A 278 21.98 6.09 -13.72
N PHE A 279 21.34 5.13 -14.40
CA PHE A 279 19.95 5.24 -14.80
C PHE A 279 19.00 5.44 -13.61
N VAL A 280 19.10 4.59 -12.58
CA VAL A 280 18.21 4.63 -11.40
C VAL A 280 18.38 5.95 -10.63
N LEU A 281 19.63 6.39 -10.40
CA LEU A 281 19.88 7.63 -9.68
C LEU A 281 19.49 8.86 -10.49
N THR A 282 19.75 8.88 -11.80
CA THR A 282 19.31 9.98 -12.69
C THR A 282 17.79 10.10 -12.68
N THR A 283 17.08 8.98 -12.81
CA THR A 283 15.60 9.00 -12.72
C THR A 283 15.14 9.46 -11.33
N GLY A 284 15.81 9.03 -10.26
CA GLY A 284 15.53 9.51 -8.90
C GLY A 284 15.68 11.03 -8.77
N VAL A 285 16.76 11.60 -9.31
CA VAL A 285 16.99 13.06 -9.34
C VAL A 285 15.92 13.76 -10.15
N VAL A 286 15.60 13.27 -11.36
CA VAL A 286 14.55 13.85 -12.21
C VAL A 286 13.20 13.84 -11.50
N MET A 287 12.79 12.71 -10.91
CA MET A 287 11.52 12.61 -10.18
C MET A 287 11.49 13.50 -8.93
N THR A 288 12.62 13.63 -8.23
CA THR A 288 12.74 14.60 -7.12
C THR A 288 12.63 16.04 -7.62
N GLY A 289 13.27 16.37 -8.74
CA GLY A 289 13.17 17.68 -9.39
C GLY A 289 11.74 18.01 -9.82
N VAL A 290 11.03 17.04 -10.41
CA VAL A 290 9.60 17.17 -10.76
C VAL A 290 8.75 17.40 -9.50
N THR A 291 9.00 16.63 -8.45
CA THR A 291 8.30 16.78 -7.17
C THR A 291 8.57 18.17 -6.55
N ALA A 292 9.82 18.61 -6.58
CA ALA A 292 10.21 19.95 -6.11
C ALA A 292 9.57 21.06 -6.93
N LEU A 293 9.59 20.92 -8.27
CA LEU A 293 8.94 21.87 -9.17
C LEU A 293 7.46 22.03 -8.82
N ILE A 294 6.73 20.92 -8.66
CA ILE A 294 5.31 20.97 -8.31
C ILE A 294 5.12 21.53 -6.90
N ALA A 295 5.88 21.07 -5.90
CA ALA A 295 5.68 21.43 -4.50
C ALA A 295 6.11 22.86 -4.13
N LEU A 296 7.05 23.46 -4.87
CA LEU A 296 7.59 24.79 -4.59
C LEU A 296 7.01 25.89 -5.48
N THR A 297 6.23 25.53 -6.51
CA THR A 297 5.57 26.49 -7.42
C THR A 297 4.06 26.52 -7.15
N PRO A 298 3.33 27.51 -7.70
CA PRO A 298 1.88 27.57 -7.61
C PRO A 298 1.14 26.37 -8.23
N LEU A 299 1.85 25.49 -8.96
CA LEU A 299 1.28 24.30 -9.58
C LEU A 299 0.62 23.35 -8.55
N LEU A 300 1.20 23.24 -7.34
CA LEU A 300 0.60 22.44 -6.27
C LEU A 300 -0.73 23.04 -5.83
N ASP A 301 -0.78 24.34 -5.56
CA ASP A 301 -2.01 25.02 -5.14
C ASP A 301 -3.07 24.95 -6.24
N MET A 302 -2.69 25.18 -7.50
CA MET A 302 -3.60 25.00 -8.64
C MET A 302 -4.16 23.59 -8.73
N PHE A 303 -3.32 22.57 -8.53
CA PHE A 303 -3.76 21.17 -8.51
C PHE A 303 -4.71 20.89 -7.35
N LEU A 304 -4.40 21.38 -6.14
CA LEU A 304 -5.23 21.18 -4.96
C LEU A 304 -6.59 21.89 -5.09
N ILE A 305 -6.65 23.05 -5.77
CA ILE A 305 -7.88 23.81 -6.00
C ILE A 305 -8.66 23.21 -7.17
N ALA A 306 -8.06 23.11 -8.34
CA ALA A 306 -8.78 22.81 -9.57
C ALA A 306 -9.10 21.31 -9.73
N VAL A 307 -8.20 20.42 -9.27
CA VAL A 307 -8.35 18.97 -9.46
C VAL A 307 -8.89 18.30 -8.21
N VAL A 308 -8.26 18.55 -7.05
CA VAL A 308 -8.66 17.91 -5.78
C VAL A 308 -9.89 18.59 -5.19
N ASN A 309 -10.08 19.90 -5.41
CA ASN A 309 -11.09 20.74 -4.77
C ASN A 309 -11.00 20.68 -3.23
N LEU A 310 -9.76 20.79 -2.71
CA LEU A 310 -9.50 20.65 -1.29
C LEU A 310 -9.96 21.90 -0.53
N PRO A 311 -10.61 21.78 0.64
CA PRO A 311 -10.96 22.90 1.51
C PRO A 311 -9.76 23.79 1.83
N GLU A 312 -10.01 25.10 2.00
CA GLU A 312 -8.95 26.10 2.23
C GLU A 312 -8.12 25.79 3.48
N ASP A 313 -8.77 25.35 4.54
CA ASP A 313 -8.15 25.03 5.82
C ASP A 313 -7.16 23.85 5.74
N LEU A 314 -7.38 22.92 4.80
CA LEU A 314 -6.52 21.75 4.62
C LEU A 314 -5.31 22.01 3.70
N ARG A 315 -5.40 22.96 2.78
CA ARG A 315 -4.36 23.25 1.76
C ARG A 315 -2.99 23.50 2.37
N PRO A 316 -2.83 24.37 3.41
CA PRO A 316 -1.52 24.65 4.00
C PRO A 316 -0.86 23.37 4.56
N HIS A 317 -1.65 22.47 5.16
CA HIS A 317 -1.16 21.21 5.72
C HIS A 317 -0.65 20.27 4.63
N VAL A 318 -1.37 20.14 3.51
CA VAL A 318 -0.93 19.33 2.36
C VAL A 318 0.32 19.91 1.72
N VAL A 319 0.39 21.23 1.54
CA VAL A 319 1.55 21.92 0.96
C VAL A 319 2.79 21.70 1.82
N VAL A 320 2.69 21.90 3.14
CA VAL A 320 3.82 21.66 4.06
C VAL A 320 4.25 20.19 4.03
N GLY A 321 3.30 19.24 4.10
CA GLY A 321 3.59 17.81 4.02
C GLY A 321 4.29 17.43 2.72
N THR A 322 3.79 17.91 1.57
CA THR A 322 4.38 17.63 0.25
C THR A 322 5.78 18.22 0.12
N ARG A 323 6.01 19.44 0.60
CA ARG A 323 7.34 20.10 0.60
C ARG A 323 8.36 19.32 1.43
N LEU A 324 7.99 18.85 2.62
CA LEU A 324 8.86 18.04 3.46
C LEU A 324 9.21 16.71 2.78
N LEU A 325 8.31 16.14 1.99
CA LEU A 325 8.51 14.85 1.33
C LEU A 325 9.23 14.96 -0.03
N ILE A 326 9.67 16.14 -0.48
CA ILE A 326 10.41 16.32 -1.75
C ILE A 326 11.56 15.32 -1.94
N PRO A 327 12.39 14.97 -0.91
CA PRO A 327 13.51 14.04 -1.09
C PRO A 327 13.08 12.56 -1.30
N MET A 328 11.82 12.21 -1.06
CA MET A 328 11.35 10.81 -1.06
C MET A 328 11.60 10.06 -2.38
N PRO A 329 11.36 10.61 -3.59
CA PRO A 329 11.60 9.87 -4.83
C PRO A 329 13.07 9.45 -4.97
N MET A 330 14.03 10.30 -4.59
CA MET A 330 15.46 9.97 -4.61
C MET A 330 15.79 8.87 -3.59
N LEU A 331 15.21 8.95 -2.39
CA LEU A 331 15.40 7.94 -1.35
C LEU A 331 14.79 6.59 -1.79
N PHE A 332 13.65 6.59 -2.46
CA PHE A 332 13.06 5.37 -3.05
C PHE A 332 13.97 4.78 -4.14
N ALA A 333 14.57 5.61 -5.01
CA ALA A 333 15.52 5.18 -6.01
C ALA A 333 16.73 4.50 -5.39
N ALA A 334 17.37 5.16 -4.44
CA ALA A 334 18.55 4.64 -3.73
C ALA A 334 18.22 3.33 -2.98
N ARG A 335 17.09 3.29 -2.26
CA ARG A 335 16.62 2.09 -1.57
C ARG A 335 16.43 0.91 -2.53
N ASN A 336 15.71 1.11 -3.62
CA ASN A 336 15.37 0.04 -4.57
C ASN A 336 16.62 -0.47 -5.29
N LEU A 337 17.58 0.41 -5.61
CA LEU A 337 18.90 0.03 -6.14
C LEU A 337 19.65 -0.87 -5.16
N LEU A 338 19.82 -0.41 -3.92
CA LEU A 338 20.60 -1.13 -2.91
C LEU A 338 19.95 -2.46 -2.51
N ARG A 339 18.61 -2.48 -2.33
CA ARG A 339 17.86 -3.71 -2.07
C ARG A 339 17.99 -4.71 -3.23
N GLY A 340 17.84 -4.25 -4.47
CA GLY A 340 17.95 -5.12 -5.64
C GLY A 340 19.33 -5.78 -5.71
N VAL A 341 20.41 -5.04 -5.48
CA VAL A 341 21.78 -5.59 -5.46
C VAL A 341 21.97 -6.59 -4.32
N LEU A 342 21.53 -6.27 -3.10
CA LEU A 342 21.64 -7.17 -1.95
C LEU A 342 20.84 -8.46 -2.11
N ILE A 343 19.63 -8.38 -2.72
CA ILE A 343 18.81 -9.55 -3.04
C ILE A 343 19.52 -10.44 -4.06
N GLN A 344 20.10 -9.86 -5.12
CA GLN A 344 20.84 -10.60 -6.12
C GLN A 344 22.06 -11.30 -5.52
N GLN A 345 22.74 -10.66 -4.58
CA GLN A 345 23.87 -11.22 -3.82
C GLN A 345 23.43 -12.20 -2.72
N ARG A 346 22.14 -12.60 -2.68
CA ARG A 346 21.53 -13.48 -1.69
C ARG A 346 21.67 -13.01 -0.22
N SER A 347 21.94 -11.71 -0.01
CA SER A 347 22.04 -11.10 1.32
C SER A 347 20.68 -10.58 1.81
N THR A 348 19.68 -11.44 1.83
CA THR A 348 18.30 -11.08 2.21
C THR A 348 18.16 -10.70 3.68
N SER A 349 18.99 -11.23 4.56
CA SER A 349 19.04 -10.86 5.99
C SER A 349 19.40 -9.38 6.20
N ALA A 350 20.30 -8.83 5.38
CA ALA A 350 20.65 -7.41 5.41
C ALA A 350 19.45 -6.52 5.04
N VAL A 351 18.66 -6.95 4.04
CA VAL A 351 17.44 -6.26 3.62
C VAL A 351 16.39 -6.28 4.74
N GLN A 352 16.21 -7.43 5.40
CA GLN A 352 15.29 -7.56 6.53
C GLN A 352 15.71 -6.69 7.72
N PHE A 353 17.02 -6.68 8.06
CA PHE A 353 17.53 -5.85 9.14
C PHE A 353 17.34 -4.35 8.87
N ALA A 354 17.62 -3.89 7.65
CA ALA A 354 17.40 -2.51 7.25
C ALA A 354 15.92 -2.12 7.32
N MET A 355 15.01 -3.04 6.94
CA MET A 355 13.57 -2.82 7.05
C MET A 355 13.10 -2.77 8.51
N THR A 356 13.63 -3.64 9.37
CA THR A 356 13.32 -3.60 10.80
C THR A 356 13.75 -2.26 11.40
N ALA A 357 14.94 -1.78 11.05
CA ALA A 357 15.41 -0.47 11.48
C ALA A 357 14.54 0.68 10.97
N TYR A 358 14.05 0.61 9.71
CA TYR A 358 13.04 1.56 9.20
C TYR A 358 11.82 1.64 10.11
N VAL A 359 11.24 0.49 10.46
CA VAL A 359 10.05 0.42 11.33
C VAL A 359 10.35 0.96 12.73
N VAL A 360 11.49 0.58 13.31
CA VAL A 360 11.88 1.05 14.64
C VAL A 360 12.10 2.57 14.66
N VAL A 361 12.83 3.13 13.70
CA VAL A 361 13.06 4.57 13.59
C VAL A 361 11.78 5.33 13.35
N LEU A 362 10.86 4.79 12.52
CA LEU A 362 9.56 5.39 12.27
C LEU A 362 8.75 5.47 13.57
N ILE A 363 8.59 4.36 14.27
CA ILE A 363 7.84 4.30 15.54
C ILE A 363 8.46 5.23 16.57
N ALA A 364 9.79 5.19 16.74
CA ALA A 364 10.50 6.08 17.64
C ALA A 364 10.28 7.55 17.26
N GLY A 365 10.40 7.90 15.97
CA GLY A 365 10.14 9.24 15.46
C GLY A 365 8.71 9.71 15.75
N VAL A 366 7.73 8.84 15.53
CA VAL A 366 6.31 9.11 15.85
C VAL A 366 6.12 9.34 17.34
N VAL A 367 6.70 8.51 18.20
CA VAL A 367 6.59 8.64 19.68
C VAL A 367 7.27 9.91 20.17
N VAL A 368 8.45 10.23 19.68
CA VAL A 368 9.17 11.46 20.07
C VAL A 368 8.41 12.70 19.61
N ALA A 369 8.00 12.72 18.34
CA ALA A 369 7.34 13.86 17.75
C ALA A 369 5.89 14.06 18.28
N SER A 370 5.24 13.01 18.81
CA SER A 370 3.93 13.16 19.47
C SER A 370 4.00 13.94 20.80
N ARG A 371 5.19 14.12 21.35
CA ARG A 371 5.44 14.98 22.52
C ARG A 371 5.80 16.43 22.12
N ALA A 372 6.07 16.67 20.85
CA ALA A 372 6.38 18.00 20.34
C ALA A 372 5.09 18.73 19.93
N THR A 373 5.07 20.06 20.03
CA THR A 373 3.97 20.93 19.61
C THR A 373 3.96 21.15 18.09
N VAL A 374 3.92 20.05 17.32
CA VAL A 374 3.90 20.10 15.85
C VAL A 374 2.61 19.51 15.28
N THR A 375 2.23 19.91 14.08
CA THR A 375 1.07 19.34 13.40
C THR A 375 1.33 17.89 12.99
N GLY A 376 0.28 17.07 12.98
CA GLY A 376 0.40 15.64 12.67
C GLY A 376 1.00 15.36 11.29
N VAL A 377 0.78 16.23 10.30
CA VAL A 377 1.38 16.11 8.96
C VAL A 377 2.90 16.28 9.01
N VAL A 378 3.39 17.30 9.73
CA VAL A 378 4.84 17.53 9.90
C VAL A 378 5.49 16.36 10.62
N LEU A 379 4.85 15.89 11.72
CA LEU A 379 5.28 14.71 12.45
C LEU A 379 5.45 13.49 11.53
N ALA A 380 4.41 13.17 10.76
CA ALA A 380 4.41 12.02 9.86
C ALA A 380 5.46 12.14 8.75
N ALA A 381 5.60 13.33 8.17
CA ALA A 381 6.59 13.59 7.12
C ALA A 381 8.03 13.43 7.63
N VAL A 382 8.36 14.06 8.76
CA VAL A 382 9.70 14.00 9.35
C VAL A 382 10.05 12.59 9.81
N ALA A 383 9.13 11.91 10.51
CA ALA A 383 9.33 10.53 10.94
C ALA A 383 9.54 9.58 9.75
N SER A 384 8.75 9.73 8.68
CA SER A 384 8.88 8.94 7.46
C SER A 384 10.21 9.20 6.73
N LEU A 385 10.65 10.45 6.65
CA LEU A 385 11.96 10.81 6.07
C LEU A 385 13.13 10.23 6.88
N ALA A 386 13.10 10.41 8.20
CA ALA A 386 14.15 9.89 9.07
C ALA A 386 14.26 8.35 8.96
N ALA A 387 13.13 7.66 8.96
CA ALA A 387 13.08 6.21 8.78
C ALA A 387 13.62 5.78 7.41
N GLN A 388 13.24 6.49 6.33
CA GLN A 388 13.71 6.19 4.98
C GLN A 388 15.21 6.44 4.82
N ILE A 389 15.73 7.50 5.41
CA ILE A 389 17.17 7.79 5.44
C ILE A 389 17.93 6.69 6.20
N ALA A 390 17.45 6.30 7.38
CA ALA A 390 18.06 5.24 8.19
C ALA A 390 18.11 3.91 7.42
N GLU A 391 17.03 3.55 6.71
CA GLU A 391 17.00 2.35 5.87
C GLU A 391 18.05 2.43 4.75
N VAL A 392 18.11 3.53 4.01
CA VAL A 392 19.06 3.73 2.91
C VAL A 392 20.50 3.68 3.40
N VAL A 393 20.81 4.32 4.53
CA VAL A 393 22.15 4.30 5.15
C VAL A 393 22.54 2.88 5.52
N LEU A 394 21.69 2.11 6.19
CA LEU A 394 21.96 0.73 6.56
C LEU A 394 22.16 -0.17 5.35
N LEU A 395 21.28 -0.07 4.34
CA LEU A 395 21.44 -0.80 3.09
C LEU A 395 22.80 -0.47 2.41
N TYR A 396 23.21 0.79 2.43
CA TYR A 396 24.48 1.21 1.87
C TYR A 396 25.69 0.65 2.64
N LEU A 397 25.63 0.61 3.97
CA LEU A 397 26.68 0.00 4.81
C LEU A 397 26.80 -1.51 4.55
N PHE A 398 25.66 -2.22 4.42
CA PHE A 398 25.67 -3.64 4.04
C PHE A 398 26.18 -3.85 2.61
N PHE A 399 25.77 -2.99 1.68
CA PHE A 399 26.26 -3.02 0.30
C PHE A 399 27.78 -2.89 0.24
N GLN A 400 28.38 -1.95 0.99
CA GLN A 400 29.83 -1.78 1.02
C GLN A 400 30.57 -3.03 1.52
N ARG A 401 30.00 -3.74 2.51
CA ARG A 401 30.59 -4.99 3.03
C ARG A 401 30.55 -6.11 1.99
N VAL A 402 29.42 -6.28 1.32
CA VAL A 402 29.23 -7.35 0.33
C VAL A 402 29.99 -7.06 -0.97
N TRP A 403 30.15 -5.80 -1.35
CA TRP A 403 30.81 -5.42 -2.61
C TRP A 403 32.34 -5.34 -2.52
N ARG A 404 32.87 -5.27 -1.30
CA ARG A 404 34.34 -5.30 -1.04
C ARG A 404 34.86 -6.72 -0.80
N ALA A 405 34.00 -7.66 -0.44
CA ALA A 405 34.29 -9.09 -0.31
C ALA A 405 34.15 -9.80 -1.67
#